data_5af5237045d22335818b6bf578fc65b2
#
_entry.id   5af5237045d22335818b6bf578fc65b2
#
_cell.length_a   1.000
_cell.length_b   1.000
_cell.length_c   1.000
_cell.angle_alpha   90.00
_cell.angle_beta   90.00
_cell.angle_gamma   90.00
#
_symmetry.space_group_name_H-M   'P 1'
#
loop_
_entity.id
_entity.type
_entity.pdbx_description
1 polymer ?
#
loop_
_entity_poly.entity_id
_entity_poly.type
_entity_poly.pdbx_seq_one_letter_code
_entity_poly.pdbx_strand_id
1 'polypeptide(L)'
;MQTSETNPDASGVSSAVDATDTATHHGTTPVSGQPRVLAVDGNSLGHRAFHSTRDDPDAGPHAMTGAVVSMLATTWSHGPYDGVVVGFDHPVNDRKALHPGYKANRVDTDPRLREGLIRLRHDLAACGFAVAEEEGSEADDLMAAAVDACLAQRWRCDLLSSDRDLTALVTTDVRLLRPKATFADLVVEDVEEVRRAYGIEPHQYVDLAALRGDPSDGLDGVDGIGPRIAARLLRDHGSVNGIYEALIDLPPKIEAALRAGRDRVERNLLLMAPIPHLQVDVAAPVERGIDLDRVVQTLTELGLDHVARRFTRAITSPPPPPMPPPPEDPDPAPPRPARPVTAPSDGEQAALF
;
A
#
# COMPACT_ATOMS: atom_id res chain seq x y z
N MET A 1 -35.80 -58.51 36.32
CA MET A 1 -37.02 -58.90 35.62
C MET A 1 -37.03 -58.00 34.38
N GLN A 2 -36.57 -58.49 33.25
CA GLN A 2 -37.30 -59.20 32.18
C GLN A 2 -38.42 -58.30 31.66
N THR A 3 -38.61 -58.01 30.45
CA THR A 3 -38.29 -58.59 29.13
C THR A 3 -38.74 -57.60 28.08
N SER A 4 -38.02 -57.30 27.08
CA SER A 4 -38.08 -57.80 25.67
C SER A 4 -39.18 -57.21 24.80
N GLU A 5 -38.74 -56.72 23.63
CA GLU A 5 -39.22 -57.04 22.28
C GLU A 5 -40.49 -56.27 21.83
N THR A 6 -40.59 -55.70 20.67
CA THR A 6 -40.22 -56.03 19.28
C THR A 6 -40.61 -54.84 18.36
N ASN A 7 -39.82 -54.67 17.33
CA ASN A 7 -40.24 -54.00 16.08
C ASN A 7 -41.16 -54.93 15.24
N PRO A 8 -42.02 -54.54 14.36
CA PRO A 8 -41.63 -54.18 12.99
C PRO A 8 -42.56 -53.24 12.20
N ASP A 9 -41.94 -52.71 11.19
CA ASP A 9 -42.32 -52.58 9.76
C ASP A 9 -43.46 -51.64 9.28
N ALA A 10 -43.03 -50.90 8.33
CA ALA A 10 -43.42 -50.78 6.93
C ALA A 10 -44.20 -49.56 6.48
N SER A 11 -43.57 -49.02 5.48
CA SER A 11 -44.12 -48.42 4.23
C SER A 11 -44.90 -47.10 4.29
N GLY A 12 -44.31 -46.09 3.69
CA GLY A 12 -44.83 -45.74 2.39
C GLY A 12 -45.12 -44.26 2.21
N VAL A 13 -44.64 -43.77 1.13
CA VAL A 13 -45.15 -42.71 0.22
C VAL A 13 -44.49 -41.34 0.36
N SER A 14 -43.52 -41.14 -0.53
CA SER A 14 -43.24 -40.07 -1.48
C SER A 14 -44.19 -38.86 -1.47
N SER A 15 -43.58 -37.68 -1.27
CA SER A 15 -43.86 -36.57 -2.20
C SER A 15 -42.64 -35.64 -2.24
N ALA A 16 -42.01 -35.64 -3.41
CA ALA A 16 -41.03 -34.68 -3.81
C ALA A 16 -41.63 -33.27 -3.81
N VAL A 17 -40.93 -32.32 -3.26
CA VAL A 17 -41.02 -30.91 -3.66
C VAL A 17 -39.62 -30.47 -4.04
N ASP A 18 -39.41 -30.46 -5.33
CA ASP A 18 -38.35 -29.82 -6.06
C ASP A 18 -38.42 -28.32 -5.75
N ALA A 19 -37.34 -27.78 -5.19
CA ALA A 19 -37.03 -26.36 -5.26
C ALA A 19 -35.53 -26.25 -5.39
N THR A 20 -35.03 -26.56 -6.55
CA THR A 20 -33.69 -26.14 -6.98
C THR A 20 -33.73 -24.65 -7.25
N ASP A 21 -33.45 -23.87 -6.24
CA ASP A 21 -33.03 -22.47 -6.42
C ASP A 21 -31.50 -22.48 -6.60
N THR A 22 -31.09 -22.72 -7.82
CA THR A 22 -29.70 -22.55 -8.25
C THR A 22 -29.47 -21.07 -8.45
N ALA A 23 -29.14 -20.37 -7.38
CA ALA A 23 -28.48 -19.08 -7.46
C ALA A 23 -27.12 -19.31 -8.16
N THR A 24 -27.08 -19.01 -9.43
CA THR A 24 -25.85 -18.94 -10.23
C THR A 24 -25.01 -17.80 -9.69
N HIS A 25 -24.15 -18.10 -8.72
CA HIS A 25 -23.05 -17.21 -8.35
C HIS A 25 -22.14 -17.07 -9.57
N HIS A 26 -22.21 -15.94 -10.25
CA HIS A 26 -21.19 -15.51 -11.20
C HIS A 26 -19.94 -15.07 -10.44
N GLY A 27 -19.33 -16.00 -9.68
CA GLY A 27 -17.97 -15.83 -9.18
C GLY A 27 -17.04 -15.88 -10.39
N THR A 28 -16.22 -14.86 -10.57
CA THR A 28 -15.14 -14.89 -11.55
C THR A 28 -14.22 -16.06 -11.21
N THR A 29 -14.23 -17.10 -12.08
CA THR A 29 -13.34 -18.26 -11.93
C THR A 29 -11.89 -17.78 -11.93
N PRO A 30 -11.03 -18.22 -10.97
CA PRO A 30 -9.63 -17.79 -10.94
C PRO A 30 -8.96 -18.14 -12.26
N VAL A 31 -8.40 -17.14 -12.90
CA VAL A 31 -7.55 -17.31 -14.08
C VAL A 31 -6.34 -18.12 -13.64
N SER A 32 -5.95 -19.14 -14.39
CA SER A 32 -4.86 -20.09 -14.10
C SER A 32 -3.57 -19.38 -13.68
N GLY A 33 -3.36 -19.26 -12.38
CA GLY A 33 -2.22 -18.58 -11.76
C GLY A 33 -2.39 -18.51 -10.23
N GLN A 34 -1.36 -18.06 -9.55
CA GLN A 34 -1.46 -17.77 -8.12
C GLN A 34 -2.49 -16.65 -7.88
N PRO A 35 -3.39 -16.77 -6.88
CA PRO A 35 -4.29 -15.70 -6.50
C PRO A 35 -3.56 -14.37 -6.26
N ARG A 36 -4.22 -13.27 -6.60
CA ARG A 36 -3.73 -11.91 -6.38
C ARG A 36 -4.74 -11.12 -5.56
N VAL A 37 -4.29 -10.62 -4.43
CA VAL A 37 -5.08 -9.76 -3.53
C VAL A 37 -4.73 -8.30 -3.77
N LEU A 38 -5.74 -7.42 -3.76
CA LEU A 38 -5.57 -5.98 -3.66
C LEU A 38 -5.77 -5.55 -2.22
N ALA A 39 -4.70 -5.17 -1.54
CA ALA A 39 -4.75 -4.57 -0.22
C ALA A 39 -4.74 -3.04 -0.36
N VAL A 40 -5.74 -2.39 0.20
CA VAL A 40 -6.05 -0.98 -0.02
C VAL A 40 -5.92 -0.21 1.28
N ASP A 41 -5.13 0.85 1.28
CA ASP A 41 -5.10 1.83 2.35
C ASP A 41 -6.33 2.75 2.24
N GLY A 42 -7.34 2.45 3.04
CA GLY A 42 -8.63 3.16 3.04
C GLY A 42 -8.50 4.62 3.46
N ASN A 43 -7.57 4.92 4.38
CA ASN A 43 -7.32 6.29 4.82
C ASN A 43 -6.66 7.11 3.71
N SER A 44 -5.60 6.60 3.08
CA SER A 44 -4.91 7.27 1.97
C SER A 44 -5.86 7.58 0.82
N LEU A 45 -6.67 6.59 0.39
CA LEU A 45 -7.65 6.80 -0.68
C LEU A 45 -8.80 7.71 -0.24
N GLY A 46 -9.28 7.58 1.01
CA GLY A 46 -10.32 8.43 1.57
C GLY A 46 -9.91 9.89 1.64
N HIS A 47 -8.70 10.19 2.12
CA HIS A 47 -8.13 11.55 2.09
C HIS A 47 -8.11 12.11 0.67
N ARG A 48 -7.64 11.31 -0.29
CA ARG A 48 -7.58 11.71 -1.69
C ARG A 48 -8.97 11.97 -2.28
N ALA A 49 -9.91 11.08 -2.00
CA ALA A 49 -11.32 11.22 -2.40
C ALA A 49 -11.94 12.49 -1.81
N PHE A 50 -11.71 12.75 -0.52
CA PHE A 50 -12.17 13.96 0.14
C PHE A 50 -11.68 15.22 -0.57
N HIS A 51 -10.37 15.32 -0.83
CA HIS A 51 -9.82 16.50 -1.50
C HIS A 51 -10.29 16.68 -2.94
N SER A 52 -10.75 15.62 -3.60
CA SER A 52 -11.30 15.69 -4.95
C SER A 52 -12.80 16.04 -4.99
N THR A 53 -13.52 15.86 -3.87
CA THR A 53 -14.99 16.02 -3.84
C THR A 53 -15.48 17.12 -2.91
N ARG A 54 -14.65 17.58 -1.95
CA ARG A 54 -15.08 18.51 -0.87
C ARG A 54 -15.59 19.87 -1.34
N ASP A 55 -15.11 20.33 -2.50
CA ASP A 55 -15.41 21.64 -3.05
C ASP A 55 -16.47 21.57 -4.18
N ASP A 56 -17.01 20.36 -4.45
CA ASP A 56 -18.10 20.14 -5.39
C ASP A 56 -19.44 20.39 -4.68
N PRO A 57 -20.20 21.45 -5.05
CA PRO A 57 -21.47 21.77 -4.41
C PRO A 57 -22.55 20.71 -4.66
N ASP A 58 -22.41 19.91 -5.71
CA ASP A 58 -23.34 18.84 -6.07
C ASP A 58 -22.92 17.47 -5.49
N ALA A 59 -21.82 17.42 -4.74
CA ALA A 59 -21.33 16.20 -4.11
C ALA A 59 -22.33 15.69 -3.06
N GLY A 60 -22.92 14.56 -3.34
CA GLY A 60 -23.80 13.86 -2.39
C GLY A 60 -23.02 13.26 -1.20
N PRO A 61 -23.74 12.75 -0.20
CA PRO A 61 -23.14 12.22 1.03
C PRO A 61 -22.20 11.04 0.79
N HIS A 62 -22.31 10.33 -0.32
CA HIS A 62 -21.51 9.17 -0.71
C HIS A 62 -20.45 9.49 -1.78
N ALA A 63 -20.13 10.77 -2.02
CA ALA A 63 -19.18 11.19 -3.05
C ALA A 63 -17.78 10.59 -2.82
N MET A 64 -17.31 10.50 -1.56
CA MET A 64 -16.04 9.84 -1.23
C MET A 64 -16.05 8.37 -1.64
N THR A 65 -17.13 7.65 -1.35
CA THR A 65 -17.31 6.24 -1.76
C THR A 65 -17.27 6.10 -3.28
N GLY A 66 -17.98 6.97 -3.98
CA GLY A 66 -17.95 7.01 -5.45
C GLY A 66 -16.56 7.23 -6.02
N ALA A 67 -15.80 8.17 -5.44
CA ALA A 67 -14.44 8.44 -5.83
C ALA A 67 -13.52 7.24 -5.55
N VAL A 68 -13.56 6.64 -4.35
CA VAL A 68 -12.73 5.48 -4.00
C VAL A 68 -13.06 4.27 -4.89
N VAL A 69 -14.33 3.92 -5.09
CA VAL A 69 -14.69 2.81 -5.98
C VAL A 69 -14.27 3.09 -7.43
N SER A 70 -14.32 4.35 -7.87
CA SER A 70 -13.79 4.74 -9.19
C SER A 70 -12.27 4.57 -9.29
N MET A 71 -11.54 4.79 -8.18
CA MET A 71 -10.11 4.53 -8.08
C MET A 71 -9.82 3.02 -8.13
N LEU A 72 -10.58 2.21 -7.41
CA LEU A 72 -10.50 0.75 -7.49
C LEU A 72 -10.73 0.26 -8.91
N ALA A 73 -11.77 0.77 -9.60
CA ALA A 73 -12.03 0.43 -11.00
C ALA A 73 -10.83 0.74 -11.92
N THR A 74 -10.13 1.85 -11.68
CA THR A 74 -8.91 2.18 -12.46
C THR A 74 -7.78 1.22 -12.16
N THR A 75 -7.63 0.82 -10.89
CA THR A 75 -6.58 -0.11 -10.46
C THR A 75 -6.71 -1.49 -11.11
N TRP A 76 -7.92 -1.88 -11.49
CA TRP A 76 -8.17 -3.16 -12.19
C TRP A 76 -7.37 -3.35 -13.48
N SER A 77 -6.92 -2.27 -14.10
CA SER A 77 -6.03 -2.33 -15.27
C SER A 77 -4.65 -2.90 -14.99
N HIS A 78 -4.24 -2.98 -13.71
CA HIS A 78 -2.95 -3.52 -13.29
C HIS A 78 -2.98 -5.03 -12.95
N GLY A 79 -4.14 -5.63 -12.97
CA GLY A 79 -4.31 -7.07 -12.80
C GLY A 79 -5.75 -7.44 -12.47
N PRO A 80 -6.19 -8.65 -12.79
CA PRO A 80 -7.34 -9.21 -12.12
C PRO A 80 -7.00 -9.44 -10.66
N TYR A 81 -7.94 -9.13 -9.76
CA TYR A 81 -7.81 -9.38 -8.33
C TYR A 81 -8.86 -10.40 -7.90
N ASP A 82 -8.42 -11.43 -7.17
CA ASP A 82 -9.28 -12.50 -6.65
C ASP A 82 -9.95 -12.07 -5.35
N GLY A 83 -9.36 -11.12 -4.62
CA GLY A 83 -9.91 -10.56 -3.39
C GLY A 83 -9.45 -9.12 -3.18
N VAL A 84 -10.26 -8.35 -2.45
CA VAL A 84 -9.94 -6.97 -2.03
C VAL A 84 -10.11 -6.86 -0.52
N VAL A 85 -9.08 -6.32 0.14
CA VAL A 85 -9.09 -5.98 1.57
C VAL A 85 -8.79 -4.50 1.71
N VAL A 86 -9.58 -3.79 2.52
CA VAL A 86 -9.41 -2.36 2.76
C VAL A 86 -9.12 -2.13 4.23
N GLY A 87 -7.94 -1.64 4.57
CA GLY A 87 -7.53 -1.29 5.93
C GLY A 87 -7.84 0.16 6.27
N PHE A 88 -8.24 0.40 7.52
CA PHE A 88 -8.48 1.73 8.05
C PHE A 88 -7.75 1.94 9.38
N ASP A 89 -7.31 3.18 9.62
CA ASP A 89 -6.75 3.58 10.90
C ASP A 89 -7.80 3.46 12.00
N HIS A 90 -7.41 2.88 13.12
CA HIS A 90 -8.23 2.95 14.33
C HIS A 90 -8.02 4.30 15.04
N PRO A 91 -9.07 4.90 15.64
CA PRO A 91 -8.95 6.18 16.36
C PRO A 91 -7.95 6.16 17.52
N VAL A 92 -7.81 5.01 18.20
CA VAL A 92 -6.77 4.75 19.20
C VAL A 92 -5.52 4.30 18.48
N ASN A 93 -4.38 4.97 18.74
CA ASN A 93 -3.11 4.72 18.07
C ASN A 93 -2.00 4.66 19.11
N ASP A 94 -1.35 3.51 19.22
CA ASP A 94 -0.32 3.26 20.21
C ASP A 94 0.96 4.05 19.95
N ARG A 95 1.28 4.40 18.68
CA ARG A 95 2.46 5.21 18.34
C ARG A 95 2.42 6.61 18.96
N LYS A 96 1.21 7.22 19.05
CA LYS A 96 1.04 8.50 19.74
C LYS A 96 1.26 8.41 21.24
N ALA A 97 0.95 7.27 21.86
CA ALA A 97 1.24 7.01 23.25
C ALA A 97 2.74 6.85 23.48
N LEU A 98 3.46 6.18 22.56
CA LEU A 98 4.91 6.01 22.61
C LEU A 98 5.66 7.31 22.34
N HIS A 99 5.19 8.14 21.42
CA HIS A 99 5.82 9.40 21.05
C HIS A 99 4.79 10.49 20.78
N PRO A 100 4.54 11.42 21.72
CA PRO A 100 3.54 12.49 21.55
C PRO A 100 3.79 13.41 20.35
N GLY A 101 5.04 13.48 19.85
CA GLY A 101 5.41 14.21 18.64
C GLY A 101 5.03 13.54 17.33
N TYR A 102 4.66 12.24 17.38
CA TYR A 102 4.30 11.47 16.18
C TYR A 102 3.03 12.03 15.54
N LYS A 103 3.16 12.46 14.27
CA LYS A 103 2.08 13.08 13.50
C LYS A 103 1.43 14.30 14.18
N ALA A 104 2.11 14.93 15.17
CA ALA A 104 1.58 16.09 15.89
C ALA A 104 1.51 17.37 15.03
N ASN A 105 2.28 17.43 13.96
CA ASN A 105 2.29 18.53 12.98
C ASN A 105 1.14 18.41 11.96
N ARG A 106 0.38 17.31 11.95
CA ARG A 106 -0.81 17.19 11.10
C ARG A 106 -1.89 18.12 11.63
N VAL A 107 -2.39 19.00 10.76
CA VAL A 107 -3.50 19.90 11.06
C VAL A 107 -4.71 19.07 11.50
N ASP A 108 -5.49 19.59 12.44
CA ASP A 108 -6.74 18.94 12.87
C ASP A 108 -7.55 18.48 11.65
N THR A 109 -7.90 17.22 11.67
CA THR A 109 -8.66 16.62 10.58
C THR A 109 -10.01 17.29 10.44
N ASP A 110 -10.33 17.81 9.27
CA ASP A 110 -11.65 18.38 8.96
C ASP A 110 -12.75 17.41 9.43
N PRO A 111 -13.72 17.84 10.26
CA PRO A 111 -14.79 16.96 10.73
C PRO A 111 -15.52 16.23 9.60
N ARG A 112 -15.68 16.88 8.44
CA ARG A 112 -16.31 16.27 7.25
C ARG A 112 -15.49 15.12 6.70
N LEU A 113 -14.15 15.19 6.77
CA LEU A 113 -13.28 14.08 6.38
C LEU A 113 -13.46 12.90 7.33
N ARG A 114 -13.51 13.15 8.64
CA ARG A 114 -13.73 12.08 9.64
C ARG A 114 -15.06 11.36 9.42
N GLU A 115 -16.14 12.12 9.26
CA GLU A 115 -17.47 11.57 8.95
C GLU A 115 -17.46 10.82 7.62
N GLY A 116 -16.78 11.35 6.62
CA GLY A 116 -16.62 10.74 5.30
C GLY A 116 -15.88 9.40 5.36
N LEU A 117 -14.80 9.30 6.15
CA LEU A 117 -14.06 8.04 6.35
C LEU A 117 -14.91 6.98 7.05
N ILE A 118 -15.69 7.37 8.08
CA ILE A 118 -16.62 6.44 8.75
C ILE A 118 -17.65 5.92 7.75
N ARG A 119 -18.24 6.82 6.95
CA ARG A 119 -19.22 6.45 5.93
C ARG A 119 -18.61 5.57 4.84
N LEU A 120 -17.44 5.95 4.33
CA LEU A 120 -16.69 5.17 3.34
C LEU A 120 -16.48 3.73 3.79
N ARG A 121 -16.06 3.54 5.04
CA ARG A 121 -15.87 2.20 5.63
C ARG A 121 -17.16 1.39 5.61
N HIS A 122 -18.27 1.98 6.02
CA HIS A 122 -19.59 1.32 6.02
C HIS A 122 -20.06 0.99 4.59
N ASP A 123 -19.91 1.92 3.66
CA ASP A 123 -20.33 1.75 2.28
C ASP A 123 -19.53 0.64 1.58
N LEU A 124 -18.20 0.60 1.79
CA LEU A 124 -17.36 -0.45 1.22
C LEU A 124 -17.69 -1.83 1.80
N ALA A 125 -17.96 -1.93 3.09
CA ALA A 125 -18.42 -3.17 3.72
C ALA A 125 -19.81 -3.60 3.17
N ALA A 126 -20.73 -2.65 2.94
CA ALA A 126 -22.01 -2.91 2.31
C ALA A 126 -21.86 -3.42 0.88
N CYS A 127 -20.90 -2.89 0.11
CA CYS A 127 -20.52 -3.40 -1.22
C CYS A 127 -19.94 -4.83 -1.18
N GLY A 128 -19.61 -5.37 0.00
CA GLY A 128 -19.07 -6.72 0.15
C GLY A 128 -17.55 -6.79 0.15
N PHE A 129 -16.84 -5.67 0.11
CA PHE A 129 -15.38 -5.67 0.31
C PHE A 129 -15.04 -6.04 1.76
N ALA A 130 -13.93 -6.76 1.93
CA ALA A 130 -13.40 -7.03 3.27
C ALA A 130 -12.80 -5.73 3.82
N VAL A 131 -13.30 -5.29 4.97
CA VAL A 131 -12.82 -4.09 5.65
C VAL A 131 -12.17 -4.51 6.96
N ALA A 132 -10.96 -4.02 7.20
CA ALA A 132 -10.18 -4.28 8.40
C ALA A 132 -9.92 -2.99 9.17
N GLU A 133 -10.04 -3.04 10.48
CA GLU A 133 -9.72 -2.00 11.45
C GLU A 133 -9.39 -2.71 12.77
N GLU A 134 -8.28 -2.36 13.40
CA GLU A 134 -7.84 -2.99 14.66
C GLU A 134 -7.39 -1.93 15.66
N GLU A 135 -7.77 -2.06 16.93
CA GLU A 135 -7.40 -1.11 17.97
C GLU A 135 -5.88 -1.05 18.16
N GLY A 136 -5.35 0.17 18.25
CA GLY A 136 -3.91 0.43 18.38
C GLY A 136 -3.15 0.52 17.06
N SER A 137 -3.75 0.08 15.92
CA SER A 137 -3.10 0.01 14.62
C SER A 137 -3.47 1.16 13.68
N GLU A 138 -2.62 1.34 12.67
CA GLU A 138 -2.86 2.18 11.51
C GLU A 138 -3.13 1.29 10.26
N ALA A 139 -3.64 1.89 9.18
CA ALA A 139 -3.87 1.19 7.92
C ALA A 139 -2.59 0.50 7.40
N ASP A 140 -1.42 1.11 7.58
CA ASP A 140 -0.12 0.56 7.16
C ASP A 140 0.20 -0.77 7.86
N ASP A 141 -0.16 -0.91 9.12
CA ASP A 141 0.00 -2.15 9.88
C ASP A 141 -0.88 -3.26 9.31
N LEU A 142 -2.11 -2.91 8.94
CA LEU A 142 -3.05 -3.84 8.28
C LEU A 142 -2.57 -4.22 6.88
N MET A 143 -1.93 -3.28 6.15
CA MET A 143 -1.31 -3.58 4.85
C MET A 143 -0.16 -4.57 5.01
N ALA A 144 0.69 -4.39 6.02
CA ALA A 144 1.78 -5.33 6.32
C ALA A 144 1.23 -6.71 6.68
N ALA A 145 0.21 -6.78 7.53
CA ALA A 145 -0.45 -8.03 7.91
C ALA A 145 -1.10 -8.74 6.71
N ALA A 146 -1.71 -7.99 5.78
CA ALA A 146 -2.28 -8.55 4.56
C ALA A 146 -1.20 -9.12 3.63
N VAL A 147 -0.04 -8.44 3.52
CA VAL A 147 1.12 -8.94 2.78
C VAL A 147 1.61 -10.25 3.38
N ASP A 148 1.83 -10.29 4.70
CA ASP A 148 2.30 -11.49 5.39
C ASP A 148 1.33 -12.68 5.18
N ALA A 149 0.02 -12.43 5.27
CA ALA A 149 -1.01 -13.43 5.03
C ALA A 149 -1.00 -13.94 3.58
N CYS A 150 -0.82 -13.06 2.59
CA CYS A 150 -0.70 -13.44 1.18
C CYS A 150 0.56 -14.27 0.93
N LEU A 151 1.72 -13.84 1.44
CA LEU A 151 2.98 -14.55 1.25
C LEU A 151 2.98 -15.93 1.92
N ALA A 152 2.33 -16.08 3.10
CA ALA A 152 2.15 -17.38 3.75
C ALA A 152 1.35 -18.37 2.88
N GLN A 153 0.40 -17.86 2.08
CA GLN A 153 -0.38 -18.65 1.11
C GLN A 153 0.32 -18.79 -0.25
N ARG A 154 1.48 -18.16 -0.44
CA ARG A 154 2.19 -18.04 -1.73
C ARG A 154 1.34 -17.32 -2.79
N TRP A 155 0.56 -16.33 -2.37
CA TRP A 155 -0.24 -15.48 -3.23
C TRP A 155 0.50 -14.18 -3.54
N ARG A 156 0.05 -13.50 -4.59
CA ARG A 156 0.53 -12.16 -4.92
C ARG A 156 -0.30 -11.11 -4.22
N CYS A 157 0.34 -9.99 -3.86
CA CYS A 157 -0.34 -8.86 -3.26
C CYS A 157 0.03 -7.56 -3.98
N ASP A 158 -0.96 -6.77 -4.37
CA ASP A 158 -0.76 -5.40 -4.78
C ASP A 158 -1.26 -4.49 -3.66
N LEU A 159 -0.40 -3.61 -3.18
CA LEU A 159 -0.72 -2.58 -2.22
C LEU A 159 -1.18 -1.33 -2.97
N LEU A 160 -2.27 -0.71 -2.57
CA LEU A 160 -2.76 0.54 -3.15
C LEU A 160 -2.76 1.63 -2.09
N SER A 161 -1.75 2.49 -2.10
CA SER A 161 -1.60 3.61 -1.18
C SER A 161 -0.76 4.74 -1.78
N SER A 162 -0.93 5.94 -1.28
CA SER A 162 -0.03 7.08 -1.55
C SER A 162 1.18 7.09 -0.61
N ASP A 163 1.16 6.28 0.44
CA ASP A 163 2.21 6.23 1.44
C ASP A 163 3.45 5.51 0.91
N ARG A 164 4.60 6.12 1.11
CA ARG A 164 5.90 5.59 0.67
C ARG A 164 6.48 4.59 1.66
N ASP A 165 6.03 4.60 2.89
CA ASP A 165 6.57 3.70 3.90
C ASP A 165 6.23 2.24 3.58
N LEU A 166 5.13 2.01 2.84
CA LEU A 166 4.78 0.72 2.28
C LEU A 166 5.76 0.20 1.22
N THR A 167 6.70 1.03 0.72
CA THR A 167 7.79 0.59 -0.17
C THR A 167 8.62 -0.53 0.49
N ALA A 168 8.73 -0.53 1.82
CA ALA A 168 9.44 -1.58 2.56
C ALA A 168 8.84 -2.98 2.37
N LEU A 169 7.56 -3.08 2.03
CA LEU A 169 6.81 -4.33 1.86
C LEU A 169 6.95 -4.93 0.44
N VAL A 170 7.55 -4.20 -0.50
CA VAL A 170 7.69 -4.64 -1.89
C VAL A 170 8.63 -5.84 -1.97
N THR A 171 8.20 -6.87 -2.71
CA THR A 171 8.96 -8.09 -2.98
C THR A 171 8.72 -8.53 -4.44
N THR A 172 9.20 -9.72 -4.82
CA THR A 172 8.89 -10.30 -6.13
C THR A 172 7.39 -10.61 -6.32
N ASP A 173 6.67 -10.85 -5.22
CA ASP A 173 5.24 -11.18 -5.21
C ASP A 173 4.37 -10.02 -4.71
N VAL A 174 4.97 -8.92 -4.27
CA VAL A 174 4.29 -7.74 -3.71
C VAL A 174 4.71 -6.49 -4.48
N ARG A 175 3.73 -5.74 -4.99
CA ARG A 175 3.96 -4.43 -5.64
C ARG A 175 3.21 -3.34 -4.90
N LEU A 176 3.75 -2.12 -4.90
CA LEU A 176 3.06 -0.93 -4.43
C LEU A 176 2.54 -0.12 -5.64
N LEU A 177 1.23 0.03 -5.72
CA LEU A 177 0.54 0.86 -6.69
C LEU A 177 0.30 2.23 -6.07
N ARG A 178 1.08 3.22 -6.51
CA ARG A 178 1.04 4.55 -5.91
C ARG A 178 0.43 5.57 -6.86
N PRO A 179 -0.71 6.21 -6.47
CA PRO A 179 -1.33 7.25 -7.28
C PRO A 179 -0.41 8.46 -7.47
N LYS A 180 -0.30 8.97 -8.70
CA LYS A 180 0.30 10.27 -9.01
C LYS A 180 -0.68 11.43 -8.73
N ALA A 181 -0.43 12.59 -9.33
CA ALA A 181 -1.30 13.75 -9.17
C ALA A 181 -2.75 13.46 -9.58
N THR A 182 -2.94 12.71 -10.67
CA THR A 182 -4.25 12.16 -11.06
C THR A 182 -4.29 10.66 -10.77
N PHE A 183 -5.46 10.12 -10.45
CA PHE A 183 -5.61 8.67 -10.23
C PHE A 183 -5.58 7.87 -11.55
N ALA A 184 -5.60 8.53 -12.69
CA ALA A 184 -5.44 7.88 -13.98
C ALA A 184 -4.03 7.29 -14.15
N ASP A 185 -3.04 7.87 -13.45
CA ASP A 185 -1.64 7.47 -13.52
C ASP A 185 -1.20 6.85 -12.19
N LEU A 186 -1.00 5.54 -12.17
CA LEU A 186 -0.38 4.82 -11.07
C LEU A 186 1.11 4.60 -11.36
N VAL A 187 1.94 4.79 -10.36
CA VAL A 187 3.31 4.26 -10.38
C VAL A 187 3.24 2.86 -9.82
N VAL A 188 3.76 1.90 -10.54
CA VAL A 188 3.98 0.55 -10.04
C VAL A 188 5.39 0.50 -9.48
N GLU A 189 5.51 0.43 -8.17
CA GLU A 189 6.80 0.21 -7.49
C GLU A 189 6.97 -1.29 -7.28
N ASP A 190 7.80 -1.90 -8.08
CA ASP A 190 8.38 -3.23 -7.89
C ASP A 190 9.81 -3.10 -7.36
N VAL A 191 10.49 -4.23 -7.18
CA VAL A 191 11.87 -4.27 -6.64
C VAL A 191 12.82 -3.43 -7.50
N GLU A 192 12.73 -3.50 -8.82
CA GLU A 192 13.62 -2.78 -9.73
C GLU A 192 13.34 -1.26 -9.69
N GLU A 193 12.06 -0.88 -9.60
CA GLU A 193 11.70 0.53 -9.45
C GLU A 193 12.23 1.11 -8.13
N VAL A 194 12.14 0.36 -7.02
CA VAL A 194 12.69 0.78 -5.72
C VAL A 194 14.20 0.95 -5.79
N ARG A 195 14.91 -0.02 -6.37
CA ARG A 195 16.36 0.09 -6.59
C ARG A 195 16.73 1.31 -7.41
N ARG A 196 15.98 1.57 -8.47
CA ARG A 196 16.20 2.71 -9.37
C ARG A 196 15.92 4.05 -8.69
N ALA A 197 14.81 4.14 -7.95
CA ALA A 197 14.35 5.38 -7.33
C ALA A 197 15.17 5.77 -6.09
N TYR A 198 15.49 4.78 -5.25
CA TYR A 198 16.08 5.02 -3.92
C TYR A 198 17.53 4.52 -3.80
N GLY A 199 17.96 3.64 -4.70
CA GLY A 199 19.30 3.04 -4.67
C GLY A 199 19.52 2.07 -3.51
N ILE A 200 18.47 1.42 -3.04
CA ILE A 200 18.45 0.45 -1.94
C ILE A 200 17.55 -0.73 -2.28
N GLU A 201 17.62 -1.81 -1.51
CA GLU A 201 16.63 -2.87 -1.53
C GLU A 201 15.36 -2.44 -0.81
N PRO A 202 14.15 -2.94 -1.21
CA PRO A 202 12.89 -2.53 -0.58
C PRO A 202 12.89 -2.67 0.94
N HIS A 203 13.34 -3.78 1.48
CA HIS A 203 13.38 -4.04 2.93
C HIS A 203 14.24 -3.03 3.71
N GLN A 204 15.13 -2.27 3.04
CA GLN A 204 15.95 -1.22 3.65
C GLN A 204 15.21 0.13 3.73
N TYR A 205 13.97 0.22 3.24
CA TYR A 205 13.28 1.51 3.17
C TYR A 205 13.00 2.11 4.55
N VAL A 206 12.61 1.27 5.54
CA VAL A 206 12.43 1.73 6.93
C VAL A 206 13.74 2.26 7.50
N ASP A 207 14.85 1.57 7.26
CA ASP A 207 16.18 2.00 7.67
C ASP A 207 16.57 3.35 7.03
N LEU A 208 16.29 3.49 5.72
CA LEU A 208 16.50 4.74 5.00
C LEU A 208 15.68 5.89 5.61
N ALA A 209 14.41 5.66 5.88
CA ALA A 209 13.52 6.64 6.47
C ALA A 209 13.94 7.00 7.90
N ALA A 210 14.34 6.03 8.71
CA ALA A 210 14.81 6.27 10.07
C ALA A 210 16.07 7.14 10.11
N LEU A 211 17.00 6.95 9.17
CA LEU A 211 18.23 7.75 9.07
C LEU A 211 17.97 9.16 8.57
N ARG A 212 17.17 9.33 7.52
CA ARG A 212 16.89 10.65 6.92
C ARG A 212 15.84 11.46 7.67
N GLY A 213 15.01 10.77 8.47
CA GLY A 213 13.79 11.30 9.07
C GLY A 213 12.59 11.29 8.10
N ASP A 214 11.41 11.51 8.69
CA ASP A 214 10.17 11.74 7.97
C ASP A 214 9.44 12.99 8.52
N PRO A 215 9.55 14.14 7.83
CA PRO A 215 8.88 15.37 8.25
C PRO A 215 7.36 15.27 8.24
N SER A 216 6.76 14.38 7.43
CA SER A 216 5.30 14.20 7.37
C SER A 216 4.75 13.58 8.65
N ASP A 217 5.56 12.77 9.31
CA ASP A 217 5.26 12.13 10.58
C ASP A 217 5.87 12.85 11.80
N GLY A 218 6.55 13.98 11.55
CA GLY A 218 7.21 14.75 12.62
C GLY A 218 8.45 14.06 13.18
N LEU A 219 9.10 13.21 12.37
CA LEU A 219 10.26 12.45 12.79
C LEU A 219 11.55 13.04 12.20
N ASP A 220 12.39 13.61 13.07
CA ASP A 220 13.71 14.09 12.66
C ASP A 220 14.67 12.93 12.42
N GLY A 221 15.48 13.04 11.38
CA GLY A 221 16.57 12.11 11.08
C GLY A 221 17.90 12.52 11.72
N VAL A 222 18.98 11.98 11.20
CA VAL A 222 20.35 12.27 11.62
C VAL A 222 20.85 13.52 10.90
N ASP A 223 21.32 14.52 11.68
CA ASP A 223 21.81 15.77 11.12
C ASP A 223 22.96 15.55 10.13
N GLY A 224 22.80 16.07 8.92
CA GLY A 224 23.79 15.92 7.84
C GLY A 224 23.74 14.56 7.10
N ILE A 225 22.82 13.66 7.45
CA ILE A 225 22.59 12.40 6.73
C ILE A 225 21.28 12.49 5.93
N GLY A 226 21.36 13.02 4.72
CA GLY A 226 20.25 13.03 3.78
C GLY A 226 20.10 11.71 3.02
N PRO A 227 19.07 11.59 2.15
CA PRO A 227 18.71 10.33 1.49
C PRO A 227 19.87 9.70 0.70
N ARG A 228 20.72 10.49 0.04
CA ARG A 228 21.87 9.97 -0.73
C ARG A 228 22.94 9.34 0.17
N ILE A 229 23.22 9.94 1.32
CA ILE A 229 24.21 9.42 2.27
C ILE A 229 23.63 8.18 2.94
N ALA A 230 22.40 8.21 3.41
CA ALA A 230 21.71 7.09 4.00
C ALA A 230 21.66 5.87 3.05
N ALA A 231 21.25 6.07 1.80
CA ALA A 231 21.23 5.00 0.79
C ALA A 231 22.61 4.39 0.53
N ARG A 232 23.68 5.22 0.50
CA ARG A 232 25.04 4.72 0.35
C ARG A 232 25.46 3.88 1.55
N LEU A 233 25.20 4.36 2.77
CA LEU A 233 25.54 3.64 4.00
C LEU A 233 24.80 2.28 4.05
N LEU A 234 23.52 2.25 3.67
CA LEU A 234 22.76 1.01 3.64
C LEU A 234 23.26 0.02 2.59
N ARG A 235 23.68 0.48 1.41
CA ARG A 235 24.31 -0.39 0.42
C ARG A 235 25.63 -0.98 0.90
N ASP A 236 26.42 -0.17 1.59
CA ASP A 236 27.78 -0.56 2.03
C ASP A 236 27.70 -1.49 3.27
N HIS A 237 26.70 -1.32 4.16
CA HIS A 237 26.62 -2.00 5.45
C HIS A 237 25.35 -2.84 5.66
N GLY A 238 24.43 -2.86 4.69
CA GLY A 238 23.24 -3.71 4.67
C GLY A 238 22.05 -3.20 5.50
N SER A 239 22.29 -2.66 6.69
CA SER A 239 21.23 -2.20 7.62
C SER A 239 21.73 -1.10 8.54
N VAL A 240 20.80 -0.46 9.26
CA VAL A 240 21.15 0.46 10.36
C VAL A 240 22.06 -0.22 11.40
N ASN A 241 21.78 -1.46 11.76
CA ASN A 241 22.65 -2.20 12.70
C ASN A 241 24.05 -2.36 12.13
N GLY A 242 24.19 -2.79 10.86
CA GLY A 242 25.49 -2.92 10.21
C GLY A 242 26.26 -1.59 10.12
N ILE A 243 25.55 -0.47 9.91
CA ILE A 243 26.16 0.87 9.96
C ILE A 243 26.70 1.18 11.36
N TYR A 244 25.96 0.87 12.43
CA TYR A 244 26.40 1.11 13.80
C TYR A 244 27.52 0.17 14.25
N GLU A 245 27.62 -1.04 13.73
CA GLU A 245 28.72 -1.96 13.94
C GLU A 245 30.02 -1.45 13.30
N ALA A 246 29.92 -0.82 12.13
CA ALA A 246 31.04 -0.29 11.37
C ALA A 246 31.36 1.18 11.67
N LEU A 247 30.80 1.78 12.73
CA LEU A 247 30.94 3.21 13.02
C LEU A 247 32.38 3.74 13.00
N ILE A 248 33.33 2.96 13.56
CA ILE A 248 34.73 3.37 13.70
C ILE A 248 35.45 3.49 12.33
N ASP A 249 34.95 2.80 11.32
CA ASP A 249 35.49 2.77 9.97
C ASP A 249 34.92 3.88 9.08
N LEU A 250 33.91 4.61 9.58
CA LEU A 250 33.25 5.68 8.86
C LEU A 250 34.03 7.00 8.93
N PRO A 251 33.84 7.88 7.95
CA PRO A 251 34.41 9.23 8.02
C PRO A 251 34.03 9.93 9.34
N PRO A 252 34.97 10.61 10.03
CA PRO A 252 34.74 11.15 11.39
C PRO A 252 33.47 12.02 11.54
N LYS A 253 33.12 12.78 10.48
CA LYS A 253 31.91 13.61 10.48
C LYS A 253 30.63 12.76 10.49
N ILE A 254 30.62 11.66 9.73
CA ILE A 254 29.47 10.75 9.64
C ILE A 254 29.35 9.95 10.94
N GLU A 255 30.46 9.44 11.45
CA GLU A 255 30.52 8.74 12.73
C GLU A 255 29.97 9.63 13.86
N ALA A 256 30.43 10.87 13.97
CA ALA A 256 29.97 11.81 15.01
C ALA A 256 28.46 12.10 14.89
N ALA A 257 27.96 12.29 13.66
CA ALA A 257 26.54 12.55 13.41
C ALA A 257 25.67 11.33 13.81
N LEU A 258 26.07 10.12 13.41
CA LEU A 258 25.36 8.88 13.77
C LEU A 258 25.35 8.63 15.27
N ARG A 259 26.48 8.86 15.97
CA ARG A 259 26.53 8.76 17.43
C ARG A 259 25.58 9.74 18.12
N ALA A 260 25.54 10.99 17.66
CA ALA A 260 24.64 12.01 18.19
C ALA A 260 23.16 11.77 17.86
N GLY A 261 22.88 11.11 16.75
CA GLY A 261 21.53 10.81 16.27
C GLY A 261 20.98 9.44 16.66
N ARG A 262 21.74 8.62 17.43
CA ARG A 262 21.39 7.22 17.68
C ARG A 262 19.98 7.04 18.23
N ASP A 263 19.65 7.74 19.31
CA ASP A 263 18.36 7.64 19.99
C ASP A 263 17.19 8.02 19.05
N ARG A 264 17.44 8.98 18.14
CA ARG A 264 16.44 9.36 17.11
C ARG A 264 16.22 8.25 16.11
N VAL A 265 17.27 7.62 15.63
CA VAL A 265 17.19 6.49 14.69
C VAL A 265 16.48 5.31 15.32
N GLU A 266 16.85 4.91 16.55
CA GLU A 266 16.21 3.81 17.27
C GLU A 266 14.72 4.08 17.51
N ARG A 267 14.36 5.30 17.91
CA ARG A 267 12.97 5.72 18.03
C ARG A 267 12.22 5.66 16.68
N ASN A 268 12.82 6.17 15.60
CA ASN A 268 12.20 6.17 14.28
C ASN A 268 11.96 4.75 13.78
N LEU A 269 12.92 3.85 13.94
CA LEU A 269 12.75 2.43 13.61
C LEU A 269 11.58 1.81 14.36
N LEU A 270 11.45 2.10 15.68
CA LEU A 270 10.34 1.59 16.48
C LEU A 270 8.98 2.11 16.00
N LEU A 271 8.89 3.40 15.63
CA LEU A 271 7.65 4.04 15.21
C LEU A 271 7.24 3.67 13.79
N MET A 272 8.21 3.39 12.91
CA MET A 272 7.99 3.02 11.51
C MET A 272 7.82 1.51 11.30
N ALA A 273 8.20 0.68 12.27
CA ALA A 273 8.02 -0.76 12.17
C ALA A 273 6.53 -1.13 12.19
N PRO A 274 6.08 -2.04 11.32
CA PRO A 274 4.74 -2.59 11.40
C PRO A 274 4.53 -3.32 12.74
N ILE A 275 3.27 -3.30 13.23
CA ILE A 275 2.90 -4.02 14.46
C ILE A 275 3.01 -5.52 14.21
N PRO A 276 3.84 -6.26 14.97
CA PRO A 276 3.99 -7.69 14.78
C PRO A 276 2.73 -8.44 15.20
N HIS A 277 2.48 -9.59 14.56
CA HIS A 277 1.39 -10.53 14.89
C HIS A 277 -0.03 -10.02 14.62
N LEU A 278 -0.19 -8.86 13.99
CA LEU A 278 -1.48 -8.42 13.49
C LEU A 278 -1.94 -9.38 12.39
N GLN A 279 -3.23 -9.70 12.36
CA GLN A 279 -3.78 -10.64 11.38
C GLN A 279 -4.86 -9.98 10.54
N VAL A 280 -4.80 -10.22 9.24
CA VAL A 280 -5.81 -9.81 8.27
C VAL A 280 -6.27 -11.05 7.50
N ASP A 281 -7.57 -11.28 7.46
CA ASP A 281 -8.13 -12.38 6.68
C ASP A 281 -8.15 -12.01 5.19
N VAL A 282 -7.25 -12.62 4.45
CA VAL A 282 -7.18 -12.51 2.99
C VAL A 282 -7.82 -13.73 2.29
N ALA A 283 -8.07 -14.83 3.01
CA ALA A 283 -8.59 -16.06 2.43
C ALA A 283 -10.08 -15.94 2.13
N ALA A 284 -10.88 -15.50 3.08
CA ALA A 284 -12.33 -15.37 2.87
C ALA A 284 -12.70 -14.42 1.71
N PRO A 285 -12.04 -13.25 1.49
CA PRO A 285 -12.26 -12.45 0.30
C PRO A 285 -11.93 -13.17 -1.01
N VAL A 286 -10.83 -13.95 -1.04
CA VAL A 286 -10.43 -14.70 -2.24
C VAL A 286 -11.41 -15.85 -2.52
N GLU A 287 -11.83 -16.59 -1.51
CA GLU A 287 -12.80 -17.68 -1.65
C GLU A 287 -14.16 -17.21 -2.15
N ARG A 288 -14.62 -16.04 -1.69
CA ARG A 288 -15.89 -15.44 -2.16
C ARG A 288 -15.78 -14.84 -3.55
N GLY A 289 -14.59 -14.36 -3.91
CA GLY A 289 -14.40 -13.51 -5.07
C GLY A 289 -15.08 -12.14 -4.89
N ILE A 290 -15.16 -11.38 -5.98
CA ILE A 290 -15.87 -10.09 -6.01
C ILE A 290 -17.33 -10.33 -6.37
N ASP A 291 -18.23 -10.09 -5.42
CA ASP A 291 -19.68 -10.11 -5.64
C ASP A 291 -20.11 -8.84 -6.39
N LEU A 292 -20.03 -8.92 -7.72
CA LEU A 292 -20.31 -7.78 -8.58
C LEU A 292 -21.77 -7.32 -8.47
N ASP A 293 -22.71 -8.24 -8.30
CA ASP A 293 -24.14 -7.91 -8.17
C ASP A 293 -24.38 -7.11 -6.90
N ARG A 294 -23.80 -7.53 -5.80
CA ARG A 294 -23.84 -6.80 -4.53
C ARG A 294 -23.21 -5.41 -4.62
N VAL A 295 -22.03 -5.29 -5.27
CA VAL A 295 -21.40 -3.97 -5.49
C VAL A 295 -22.32 -3.06 -6.30
N VAL A 296 -22.87 -3.55 -7.40
CA VAL A 296 -23.75 -2.78 -8.28
C VAL A 296 -25.04 -2.37 -7.54
N GLN A 297 -25.68 -3.31 -6.86
CA GLN A 297 -26.87 -3.02 -6.08
C GLN A 297 -26.63 -1.93 -5.04
N THR A 298 -25.59 -2.10 -4.20
CA THR A 298 -25.25 -1.13 -3.16
C THR A 298 -24.94 0.26 -3.74
N LEU A 299 -24.12 0.33 -4.78
CA LEU A 299 -23.80 1.61 -5.41
C LEU A 299 -25.03 2.30 -6.01
N THR A 300 -25.97 1.53 -6.56
CA THR A 300 -27.24 2.07 -7.09
C THR A 300 -28.11 2.61 -5.95
N GLU A 301 -28.24 1.89 -4.82
CA GLU A 301 -28.97 2.35 -3.64
C GLU A 301 -28.36 3.64 -3.05
N LEU A 302 -27.05 3.83 -3.16
CA LEU A 302 -26.33 5.05 -2.77
C LEU A 302 -26.43 6.18 -3.82
N GLY A 303 -27.12 5.98 -4.95
CA GLY A 303 -27.22 6.95 -6.04
C GLY A 303 -25.96 7.09 -6.89
N LEU A 304 -25.09 6.06 -6.89
CA LEU A 304 -23.80 6.05 -7.58
C LEU A 304 -23.82 5.17 -8.87
N ASP A 305 -24.92 5.20 -9.64
CA ASP A 305 -25.12 4.36 -10.83
C ASP A 305 -23.98 4.46 -11.86
N HIS A 306 -23.43 5.67 -12.05
CA HIS A 306 -22.32 5.86 -12.99
C HIS A 306 -21.04 5.15 -12.53
N VAL A 307 -20.80 5.11 -11.20
CA VAL A 307 -19.68 4.39 -10.60
C VAL A 307 -19.89 2.88 -10.73
N ALA A 308 -21.12 2.39 -10.48
CA ALA A 308 -21.48 1.00 -10.65
C ALA A 308 -21.18 0.51 -12.07
N ARG A 309 -21.63 1.26 -13.11
CA ARG A 309 -21.33 0.95 -14.50
C ARG A 309 -19.83 0.97 -14.82
N ARG A 310 -19.09 1.92 -14.27
CA ARG A 310 -17.63 2.02 -14.46
C ARG A 310 -16.92 0.81 -13.85
N PHE A 311 -17.27 0.45 -12.62
CA PHE A 311 -16.67 -0.66 -11.89
C PHE A 311 -16.97 -2.01 -12.59
N THR A 312 -18.23 -2.24 -13.00
CA THR A 312 -18.62 -3.40 -13.79
C THR A 312 -17.76 -3.52 -15.04
N ARG A 313 -17.63 -2.44 -15.80
CA ARG A 313 -16.82 -2.45 -17.03
C ARG A 313 -15.37 -2.81 -16.73
N ALA A 314 -14.78 -2.25 -15.67
CA ALA A 314 -13.39 -2.52 -15.32
C ALA A 314 -13.15 -4.00 -14.99
N ILE A 315 -14.06 -4.63 -14.25
CA ILE A 315 -13.92 -6.05 -13.85
C ILE A 315 -14.20 -7.00 -15.01
N THR A 316 -15.18 -6.69 -15.86
CA THR A 316 -15.59 -7.59 -16.95
C THR A 316 -14.79 -7.40 -18.24
N SER A 317 -14.01 -6.34 -18.34
CA SER A 317 -13.14 -6.13 -19.52
C SER A 317 -11.89 -7.01 -19.42
N PRO A 318 -11.42 -7.57 -20.54
CA PRO A 318 -10.15 -8.28 -20.53
C PRO A 318 -9.03 -7.32 -20.11
N PRO A 319 -8.03 -7.81 -19.37
CA PRO A 319 -6.89 -6.99 -18.99
C PRO A 319 -6.22 -6.40 -20.24
N PRO A 320 -5.73 -5.16 -20.19
CA PRO A 320 -5.00 -4.59 -21.31
C PRO A 320 -3.78 -5.47 -21.65
N PRO A 321 -3.39 -5.55 -22.92
CA PRO A 321 -2.18 -6.27 -23.29
C PRO A 321 -0.98 -5.70 -22.50
N PRO A 322 -0.01 -6.55 -22.12
CA PRO A 322 1.18 -6.09 -21.42
C PRO A 322 1.83 -4.94 -22.19
N MET A 323 2.13 -3.86 -21.50
CA MET A 323 2.86 -2.75 -22.13
C MET A 323 4.17 -3.28 -22.72
N PRO A 324 4.54 -2.88 -23.93
CA PRO A 324 5.85 -3.19 -24.45
C PRO A 324 6.91 -2.66 -23.46
N PRO A 325 8.04 -3.37 -23.30
CA PRO A 325 9.11 -2.87 -22.47
C PRO A 325 9.48 -1.44 -22.93
N PRO A 326 9.82 -0.55 -21.99
CA PRO A 326 10.30 0.78 -22.36
C PRO A 326 11.44 0.63 -23.40
N PRO A 327 11.51 1.52 -24.39
CA PRO A 327 12.63 1.49 -25.32
C PRO A 327 13.92 1.48 -24.50
N GLU A 328 14.82 0.56 -24.84
CA GLU A 328 16.16 0.54 -24.24
C GLU A 328 16.74 1.95 -24.37
N ASP A 329 17.17 2.52 -23.25
CA ASP A 329 17.87 3.81 -23.28
C ASP A 329 19.00 3.68 -24.28
N PRO A 330 19.13 4.61 -25.23
CA PRO A 330 20.25 4.57 -26.16
C PRO A 330 21.54 4.55 -25.34
N ASP A 331 22.41 3.62 -25.67
CA ASP A 331 23.73 3.47 -25.06
C ASP A 331 24.31 4.84 -24.68
N PRO A 332 24.78 5.02 -23.45
CA PRO A 332 25.32 6.30 -23.01
C PRO A 332 26.39 6.73 -24.03
N ALA A 333 26.17 7.89 -24.62
CA ALA A 333 27.07 8.43 -25.63
C ALA A 333 28.51 8.33 -25.09
N PRO A 334 29.46 7.89 -25.91
CA PRO A 334 30.84 7.73 -25.48
C PRO A 334 31.34 9.02 -24.84
N PRO A 335 32.13 8.94 -23.76
CA PRO A 335 32.61 10.13 -23.05
C PRO A 335 33.29 11.08 -24.03
N ARG A 336 32.85 12.33 -24.06
CA ARG A 336 33.45 13.37 -24.89
C ARG A 336 34.97 13.37 -24.60
N PRO A 337 35.82 13.37 -25.63
CA PRO A 337 37.24 13.47 -25.42
C PRO A 337 37.54 14.72 -24.59
N ALA A 338 38.38 14.55 -23.58
CA ALA A 338 38.79 15.63 -22.70
C ALA A 338 39.35 16.78 -23.58
N ARG A 339 38.84 17.99 -23.38
CA ARG A 339 39.44 19.18 -24.01
C ARG A 339 40.91 19.23 -23.62
N PRO A 340 41.82 19.42 -24.55
CA PRO A 340 43.22 19.61 -24.22
C PRO A 340 43.34 20.80 -23.28
N VAL A 341 43.95 20.58 -22.12
CA VAL A 341 44.32 21.64 -21.18
C VAL A 341 45.40 22.43 -21.89
N THR A 342 45.05 23.60 -22.40
CA THR A 342 46.06 24.60 -22.86
C THR A 342 46.81 25.03 -21.60
N ALA A 343 48.12 24.77 -21.61
CA ALA A 343 49.03 25.31 -20.61
C ALA A 343 48.91 26.84 -20.57
N PRO A 344 48.94 27.48 -19.39
CA PRO A 344 48.97 28.93 -19.31
C PRO A 344 50.27 29.42 -19.96
N SER A 345 50.15 30.34 -20.94
CA SER A 345 51.28 31.06 -21.53
C SER A 345 51.92 31.92 -20.45
N ASP A 346 53.23 31.73 -20.24
CA ASP A 346 54.08 32.63 -19.48
C ASP A 346 53.93 34.07 -19.99
N GLY A 347 53.40 34.97 -19.19
CA GLY A 347 53.36 36.38 -19.54
C GLY A 347 52.22 37.14 -18.82
N GLU A 348 52.40 37.40 -17.53
CA GLU A 348 51.99 38.62 -16.85
C GLU A 348 52.28 38.51 -15.33
N GLN A 349 53.55 38.58 -15.03
CA GLN A 349 53.98 39.15 -13.74
C GLN A 349 54.13 40.64 -14.00
N ALA A 350 53.19 41.45 -13.46
CA ALA A 350 53.51 42.78 -12.87
C ALA A 350 52.22 43.46 -12.34
N ALA A 351 52.34 43.94 -11.12
CA ALA A 351 51.52 44.97 -10.48
C ALA A 351 50.17 44.50 -9.88
N LEU A 352 49.90 44.54 -8.68
CA LEU A 352 50.05 45.53 -7.58
C LEU A 352 49.44 44.98 -6.29
N PHE A 353 50.13 45.20 -5.18
CA PHE A 353 49.70 45.42 -3.80
C PHE A 353 48.48 44.69 -3.22
#